data_5d1f172f7a0c7e6d7d0362c4e415a430
#
_entry.id   5d1f172f7a0c7e6d7d0362c4e415a430
#
_cell.length_a   1.000
_cell.length_b   1.000
_cell.length_c   1.000
_cell.angle_alpha   90.00
_cell.angle_beta   90.00
_cell.angle_gamma   90.00
#
_symmetry.space_group_name_H-M   'P 1'
#
loop_
_entity.id
_entity.type
_entity.pdbx_description
1 polymer ?
#
loop_
_entity_poly.entity_id
_entity_poly.type
_entity_poly.pdbx_seq_one_letter_code
_entity_poly.pdbx_strand_id
1 'polypeptide(L)'
;MVICGMEKPYIVDQKFEKESTLAMGEYEHCIFKNCQFESEDFKNFQFVDCTFESCNLSLVKLSGASLQKVHFKDCKMQGLRFEACNPFLFEVSFDTCVLNLSSFYQIKGKKTKFAGCSLHEVDFTEADFSEAVFDDCDLAGALFDQTNVSKADFRSAFNFVIHPSINQIKKAKFSPDGLAGLLQGFGITIG
;
A
#
# COMPACT_ATOMS: atom_id res chain seq x y z
N MET A 1 -40.85 -9.93 11.15
CA MET A 1 -39.60 -10.68 11.35
C MET A 1 -38.50 -9.63 11.42
N VAL A 2 -38.13 -9.24 12.65
CA VAL A 2 -37.10 -8.21 12.90
C VAL A 2 -35.76 -8.88 12.64
N ILE A 3 -35.06 -8.49 11.58
CA ILE A 3 -33.68 -8.88 11.38
C ILE A 3 -32.88 -8.12 12.44
N CYS A 4 -32.57 -8.81 13.54
CA CYS A 4 -31.63 -8.32 14.53
C CYS A 4 -30.26 -8.21 13.81
N GLY A 5 -29.91 -7.00 13.39
CA GLY A 5 -28.57 -6.72 12.86
C GLY A 5 -27.60 -7.03 13.99
N MET A 6 -26.78 -8.08 13.86
CA MET A 6 -25.64 -8.28 14.75
C MET A 6 -24.78 -7.03 14.63
N GLU A 7 -24.72 -6.23 15.69
CA GLU A 7 -23.76 -5.13 15.77
C GLU A 7 -22.37 -5.73 15.59
N LYS A 8 -21.59 -5.14 14.67
CA LYS A 8 -20.21 -5.58 14.50
C LYS A 8 -19.45 -5.35 15.80
N PRO A 9 -18.65 -6.31 16.26
CA PRO A 9 -17.83 -6.09 17.44
C PRO A 9 -16.91 -4.87 17.24
N TYR A 10 -16.88 -3.99 18.23
CA TYR A 10 -15.99 -2.84 18.30
C TYR A 10 -14.90 -3.14 19.33
N ILE A 11 -13.67 -3.19 18.87
CA ILE A 11 -12.51 -3.67 19.63
C ILE A 11 -11.46 -2.55 19.66
N VAL A 12 -11.10 -2.14 20.87
CA VAL A 12 -10.22 -0.97 21.08
C VAL A 12 -9.03 -1.34 21.97
N ASP A 13 -7.85 -0.75 21.66
CA ASP A 13 -6.64 -0.83 22.48
C ASP A 13 -6.18 -2.27 22.78
N GLN A 14 -6.39 -3.20 21.84
CA GLN A 14 -6.01 -4.61 22.06
C GLN A 14 -4.77 -5.01 21.26
N LYS A 15 -4.07 -6.00 21.79
CA LYS A 15 -2.94 -6.65 21.12
C LYS A 15 -3.31 -8.09 20.77
N PHE A 16 -3.16 -8.41 19.49
CA PHE A 16 -3.31 -9.75 18.94
C PHE A 16 -1.95 -10.30 18.58
N GLU A 17 -1.63 -11.50 19.00
CA GLU A 17 -0.33 -12.10 18.74
C GLU A 17 -0.47 -13.53 18.26
N LYS A 18 0.17 -13.82 17.09
CA LYS A 18 0.17 -15.16 16.46
C LYS A 18 -1.22 -15.66 16.08
N GLU A 19 -2.17 -14.76 15.86
CA GLU A 19 -3.50 -15.14 15.37
C GLU A 19 -3.43 -15.54 13.90
N SER A 20 -4.35 -16.41 13.50
CA SER A 20 -4.52 -16.80 12.09
C SER A 20 -5.87 -16.35 11.51
N THR A 21 -6.81 -15.96 12.36
CA THR A 21 -8.13 -15.47 11.97
C THR A 21 -8.57 -14.34 12.90
N LEU A 22 -9.45 -13.47 12.40
CA LEU A 22 -10.08 -12.41 13.20
C LEU A 22 -11.60 -12.46 13.04
N ALA A 23 -12.33 -12.09 14.07
CA ALA A 23 -13.77 -11.84 13.94
C ALA A 23 -14.01 -10.57 13.12
N MET A 24 -14.95 -10.61 12.15
CA MET A 24 -15.30 -9.41 11.39
C MET A 24 -15.80 -8.32 12.34
N GLY A 25 -15.14 -7.15 12.32
CA GLY A 25 -15.44 -6.08 13.28
C GLY A 25 -14.75 -4.76 12.93
N GLU A 26 -14.84 -3.85 13.87
CA GLU A 26 -14.15 -2.56 13.88
C GLU A 26 -13.03 -2.64 14.92
N TYR A 27 -11.80 -2.39 14.48
CA TYR A 27 -10.60 -2.43 15.30
C TYR A 27 -10.01 -1.03 15.35
N GLU A 28 -9.86 -0.48 16.54
CA GLU A 28 -9.29 0.85 16.74
C GLU A 28 -8.12 0.78 17.72
N HIS A 29 -7.01 1.47 17.40
CA HIS A 29 -5.76 1.46 18.18
C HIS A 29 -5.22 0.05 18.49
N CYS A 30 -5.50 -0.92 17.64
CA CYS A 30 -5.09 -2.31 17.85
C CYS A 30 -3.73 -2.61 17.24
N ILE A 31 -2.99 -3.54 17.85
CA ILE A 31 -1.70 -4.02 17.37
C ILE A 31 -1.81 -5.51 17.06
N PHE A 32 -1.48 -5.87 15.81
CA PHE A 32 -1.43 -7.26 15.34
C PHE A 32 0.04 -7.65 15.16
N LYS A 33 0.53 -8.64 15.92
CA LYS A 33 1.93 -9.02 15.89
C LYS A 33 2.13 -10.48 15.55
N ASN A 34 3.04 -10.77 14.60
CA ASN A 34 3.38 -12.13 14.19
C ASN A 34 2.16 -12.97 13.72
N CYS A 35 1.09 -12.32 13.26
CA CYS A 35 -0.13 -12.98 12.84
C CYS A 35 0.01 -13.58 11.43
N GLN A 36 -0.75 -14.65 11.15
CA GLN A 36 -0.73 -15.40 9.89
C GLN A 36 -2.12 -15.34 9.24
N PHE A 37 -2.37 -14.28 8.49
CA PHE A 37 -3.66 -14.03 7.83
C PHE A 37 -3.64 -14.35 6.33
N GLU A 38 -2.68 -15.12 5.86
CA GLU A 38 -2.57 -15.45 4.43
C GLU A 38 -3.88 -15.99 3.86
N SER A 39 -4.35 -15.37 2.76
CA SER A 39 -5.60 -15.69 2.07
C SER A 39 -6.89 -15.50 2.87
N GLU A 40 -6.83 -14.92 4.06
CA GLU A 40 -8.01 -14.61 4.89
C GLU A 40 -8.94 -13.58 4.21
N ASP A 41 -10.21 -13.58 4.61
CA ASP A 41 -11.21 -12.66 4.07
C ASP A 41 -11.50 -11.53 5.07
N PHE A 42 -10.91 -10.36 4.84
CA PHE A 42 -11.15 -9.14 5.62
C PHE A 42 -12.28 -8.28 5.01
N LYS A 43 -13.21 -8.90 4.33
CA LYS A 43 -14.36 -8.21 3.75
C LYS A 43 -15.11 -7.39 4.81
N ASN A 44 -15.27 -6.08 4.55
CA ASN A 44 -15.96 -5.14 5.44
C ASN A 44 -15.36 -4.97 6.84
N PHE A 45 -14.15 -5.43 7.09
CA PHE A 45 -13.42 -5.07 8.31
C PHE A 45 -13.13 -3.57 8.35
N GLN A 46 -13.01 -3.01 9.53
CA GLN A 46 -12.57 -1.62 9.70
C GLN A 46 -11.37 -1.61 10.63
N PHE A 47 -10.30 -0.97 10.17
CA PHE A 47 -9.09 -0.75 10.94
C PHE A 47 -8.82 0.75 11.00
N VAL A 48 -8.77 1.29 12.21
CA VAL A 48 -8.52 2.72 12.49
C VAL A 48 -7.35 2.84 13.45
N ASP A 49 -6.34 3.61 13.09
CA ASP A 49 -5.11 3.81 13.88
C ASP A 49 -4.46 2.47 14.35
N CYS A 50 -4.51 1.44 13.50
CA CYS A 50 -4.00 0.09 13.80
C CYS A 50 -2.58 -0.12 13.26
N THR A 51 -1.84 -1.02 13.91
CA THR A 51 -0.51 -1.45 13.47
C THR A 51 -0.46 -2.96 13.26
N PHE A 52 0.05 -3.37 12.09
CA PHE A 52 0.41 -4.76 11.80
C PHE A 52 1.94 -4.87 11.81
N GLU A 53 2.49 -5.72 12.68
CA GLU A 53 3.95 -5.93 12.84
C GLU A 53 4.30 -7.39 12.58
N SER A 54 5.22 -7.63 11.66
CA SER A 54 5.71 -8.97 11.30
C SER A 54 4.59 -9.97 10.93
N CYS A 55 3.54 -9.48 10.27
CA CYS A 55 2.38 -10.30 9.87
C CYS A 55 2.51 -10.79 8.43
N ASN A 56 1.95 -11.97 8.14
CA ASN A 56 1.71 -12.42 6.78
C ASN A 56 0.26 -12.11 6.39
N LEU A 57 0.10 -11.18 5.47
CA LEU A 57 -1.17 -10.71 4.91
C LEU A 57 -1.27 -11.02 3.42
N SER A 58 -0.40 -11.89 2.88
CA SER A 58 -0.39 -12.20 1.45
C SER A 58 -1.75 -12.72 0.98
N LEU A 59 -2.23 -12.23 -0.16
CA LEU A 59 -3.49 -12.64 -0.79
C LEU A 59 -4.76 -12.41 0.06
N VAL A 60 -4.69 -11.61 1.11
CA VAL A 60 -5.87 -11.23 1.91
C VAL A 60 -6.89 -10.51 1.02
N LYS A 61 -8.16 -10.85 1.17
CA LYS A 61 -9.26 -10.20 0.45
C LYS A 61 -9.73 -8.97 1.21
N LEU A 62 -9.64 -7.80 0.56
CA LEU A 62 -9.92 -6.50 1.18
C LEU A 62 -11.26 -5.89 0.72
N SER A 63 -12.20 -6.66 0.18
CA SER A 63 -13.45 -6.14 -0.36
C SER A 63 -14.24 -5.31 0.64
N GLY A 64 -14.32 -3.98 0.43
CA GLY A 64 -15.00 -3.05 1.33
C GLY A 64 -14.33 -2.86 2.69
N ALA A 65 -13.12 -3.38 2.90
CA ALA A 65 -12.35 -3.11 4.12
C ALA A 65 -11.98 -1.63 4.21
N SER A 66 -12.02 -1.06 5.41
CA SER A 66 -11.59 0.32 5.67
C SER A 66 -10.23 0.33 6.34
N LEU A 67 -9.29 1.09 5.77
CA LEU A 67 -7.92 1.24 6.28
C LEU A 67 -7.65 2.73 6.53
N GLN A 68 -7.80 3.16 7.78
CA GLN A 68 -7.63 4.55 8.18
C GLN A 68 -6.46 4.67 9.14
N LYS A 69 -5.39 5.35 8.70
CA LYS A 69 -4.12 5.51 9.44
C LYS A 69 -3.53 4.16 9.89
N VAL A 70 -3.56 3.18 9.00
CA VAL A 70 -3.01 1.85 9.30
C VAL A 70 -1.54 1.80 8.95
N HIS A 71 -0.73 1.34 9.89
CA HIS A 71 0.71 1.16 9.72
C HIS A 71 1.06 -0.32 9.59
N PHE A 72 1.79 -0.66 8.52
CA PHE A 72 2.33 -2.00 8.30
C PHE A 72 3.85 -1.97 8.45
N LYS A 73 4.38 -2.84 9.31
CA LYS A 73 5.80 -2.95 9.57
C LYS A 73 6.27 -4.40 9.47
N ASP A 74 7.36 -4.63 8.74
CA ASP A 74 7.95 -5.97 8.54
C ASP A 74 6.94 -7.01 8.02
N CYS A 75 5.94 -6.59 7.21
CA CYS A 75 4.86 -7.46 6.79
C CYS A 75 5.08 -8.05 5.39
N LYS A 76 4.58 -9.28 5.19
CA LYS A 76 4.42 -9.87 3.86
C LYS A 76 3.00 -9.58 3.37
N MET A 77 2.90 -8.92 2.21
CA MET A 77 1.64 -8.38 1.69
C MET A 77 1.52 -8.58 0.18
N GLN A 78 2.02 -9.71 -0.31
CA GLN A 78 2.05 -9.98 -1.75
C GLN A 78 0.65 -10.16 -2.31
N GLY A 79 0.41 -9.61 -3.50
CA GLY A 79 -0.83 -9.80 -4.26
C GLY A 79 -2.07 -9.17 -3.66
N LEU A 80 -1.94 -8.18 -2.76
CA LEU A 80 -3.09 -7.45 -2.22
C LEU A 80 -3.69 -6.50 -3.26
N ARG A 81 -5.01 -6.41 -3.24
CA ARG A 81 -5.77 -5.50 -4.10
C ARG A 81 -6.38 -4.38 -3.26
N PHE A 82 -5.61 -3.30 -3.08
CA PHE A 82 -6.05 -2.16 -2.27
C PHE A 82 -7.21 -1.40 -2.90
N GLU A 83 -7.38 -1.45 -4.22
CA GLU A 83 -8.53 -0.88 -4.93
C GLU A 83 -9.87 -1.51 -4.52
N ALA A 84 -9.85 -2.69 -3.88
CA ALA A 84 -11.04 -3.32 -3.33
C ALA A 84 -11.47 -2.73 -1.98
N CYS A 85 -10.60 -1.94 -1.34
CA CYS A 85 -10.90 -1.27 -0.07
C CYS A 85 -11.96 -0.18 -0.23
N ASN A 86 -12.60 0.15 0.89
CA ASN A 86 -13.40 1.37 0.97
C ASN A 86 -12.47 2.59 0.76
N PRO A 87 -12.69 3.44 -0.25
CA PRO A 87 -11.81 4.58 -0.53
C PRO A 87 -11.94 5.73 0.49
N PHE A 88 -12.93 5.66 1.37
CA PHE A 88 -13.17 6.72 2.36
C PHE A 88 -12.10 6.70 3.44
N LEU A 89 -11.39 7.83 3.58
CA LEU A 89 -10.28 8.01 4.52
C LEU A 89 -9.17 6.95 4.40
N PHE A 90 -8.95 6.41 3.19
CA PHE A 90 -7.84 5.49 2.95
C PHE A 90 -6.51 6.17 3.28
N GLU A 91 -5.87 5.71 4.34
CA GLU A 91 -4.58 6.23 4.80
C GLU A 91 -3.74 5.08 5.36
N VAL A 92 -2.61 4.80 4.72
CA VAL A 92 -1.73 3.68 5.05
C VAL A 92 -0.26 4.12 5.00
N SER A 93 0.59 3.38 5.70
CA SER A 93 2.04 3.52 5.61
C SER A 93 2.72 2.17 5.76
N PHE A 94 3.89 2.02 5.13
CA PHE A 94 4.60 0.75 5.03
C PHE A 94 6.08 0.94 5.41
N ASP A 95 6.56 0.09 6.30
CA ASP A 95 7.95 0.05 6.73
C ASP A 95 8.47 -1.39 6.58
N THR A 96 9.51 -1.58 5.77
CA THR A 96 10.16 -2.87 5.51
C THR A 96 9.19 -3.97 5.04
N CYS A 97 8.21 -3.60 4.21
CA CYS A 97 7.18 -4.53 3.75
C CYS A 97 7.48 -5.12 2.36
N VAL A 98 7.00 -6.35 2.11
CA VAL A 98 7.01 -6.98 0.79
C VAL A 98 5.62 -6.89 0.18
N LEU A 99 5.44 -6.00 -0.80
CA LEU A 99 4.17 -5.68 -1.47
C LEU A 99 4.11 -6.19 -2.91
N ASN A 100 5.03 -7.05 -3.31
CA ASN A 100 5.16 -7.50 -4.69
C ASN A 100 3.83 -7.98 -5.28
N LEU A 101 3.57 -7.66 -6.56
CA LEU A 101 2.36 -8.05 -7.28
C LEU A 101 1.06 -7.49 -6.69
N SER A 102 1.13 -6.50 -5.78
CA SER A 102 -0.05 -5.83 -5.24
C SER A 102 -0.55 -4.73 -6.17
N SER A 103 -1.80 -4.33 -6.02
CA SER A 103 -2.41 -3.27 -6.83
C SER A 103 -2.94 -2.14 -5.97
N PHE A 104 -2.58 -0.93 -6.38
CA PHE A 104 -3.12 0.35 -5.93
C PHE A 104 -3.87 1.06 -7.06
N TYR A 105 -4.40 0.31 -8.02
CA TYR A 105 -5.14 0.85 -9.16
C TYR A 105 -6.21 1.87 -8.71
N GLN A 106 -6.18 3.08 -9.26
CA GLN A 106 -7.10 4.20 -8.94
C GLN A 106 -7.15 4.63 -7.46
N ILE A 107 -6.22 4.20 -6.62
CA ILE A 107 -6.17 4.59 -5.21
C ILE A 107 -5.76 6.06 -5.06
N LYS A 108 -6.40 6.73 -4.09
CA LYS A 108 -6.01 8.07 -3.61
C LYS A 108 -5.11 7.93 -2.38
N GLY A 109 -3.85 7.60 -2.61
CA GLY A 109 -2.83 7.38 -1.59
C GLY A 109 -1.89 8.58 -1.39
N LYS A 110 -2.44 9.80 -1.43
CA LYS A 110 -1.65 11.02 -1.23
C LYS A 110 -0.89 10.97 0.09
N LYS A 111 0.42 11.34 0.05
CA LYS A 111 1.32 11.37 1.20
C LYS A 111 1.64 10.00 1.82
N THR A 112 1.26 8.90 1.19
CA THR A 112 1.66 7.56 1.64
C THR A 112 3.18 7.48 1.77
N LYS A 113 3.64 6.82 2.82
CA LYS A 113 5.05 6.57 3.06
C LYS A 113 5.35 5.08 2.84
N PHE A 114 6.33 4.83 2.00
CA PHE A 114 6.96 3.53 1.83
C PHE A 114 8.42 3.68 2.24
N ALA A 115 8.88 2.89 3.20
CA ALA A 115 10.26 2.88 3.65
C ALA A 115 10.82 1.45 3.60
N GLY A 116 11.94 1.24 2.91
CA GLY A 116 12.61 -0.06 2.80
C GLY A 116 11.74 -1.16 2.18
N CYS A 117 10.79 -0.81 1.31
CA CYS A 117 9.81 -1.76 0.79
C CYS A 117 10.24 -2.41 -0.53
N SER A 118 9.89 -3.69 -0.71
CA SER A 118 9.89 -4.35 -2.01
C SER A 118 8.54 -4.13 -2.69
N LEU A 119 8.57 -3.44 -3.84
CA LEU A 119 7.39 -3.04 -4.63
C LEU A 119 7.46 -3.61 -6.05
N HIS A 120 8.00 -4.83 -6.20
CA HIS A 120 8.16 -5.46 -7.51
C HIS A 120 6.80 -5.71 -8.17
N GLU A 121 6.67 -5.27 -9.42
CA GLU A 121 5.46 -5.47 -10.21
C GLU A 121 4.18 -4.95 -9.54
N VAL A 122 4.28 -3.94 -8.69
CA VAL A 122 3.13 -3.25 -8.10
C VAL A 122 2.46 -2.37 -9.14
N ASP A 123 1.13 -2.43 -9.21
CA ASP A 123 0.33 -1.61 -10.12
C ASP A 123 -0.12 -0.30 -9.44
N PHE A 124 0.40 0.84 -9.91
CA PHE A 124 -0.01 2.19 -9.51
C PHE A 124 -0.82 2.91 -10.61
N THR A 125 -1.32 2.19 -11.61
CA THR A 125 -2.07 2.77 -12.73
C THR A 125 -3.24 3.63 -12.25
N GLU A 126 -3.38 4.84 -12.83
CA GLU A 126 -4.43 5.84 -12.52
C GLU A 126 -4.52 6.27 -11.05
N ALA A 127 -3.52 5.95 -10.21
CA ALA A 127 -3.52 6.28 -8.80
C ALA A 127 -3.01 7.71 -8.54
N ASP A 128 -3.39 8.29 -7.40
CA ASP A 128 -2.84 9.55 -6.90
C ASP A 128 -1.94 9.30 -5.68
N PHE A 129 -0.66 9.24 -5.92
CA PHE A 129 0.41 9.19 -4.92
C PHE A 129 1.19 10.52 -4.85
N SER A 130 0.50 11.63 -5.08
CA SER A 130 1.11 12.95 -4.91
C SER A 130 1.64 13.15 -3.49
N GLU A 131 2.81 13.76 -3.36
CA GLU A 131 3.52 13.98 -2.09
C GLU A 131 3.91 12.67 -1.34
N ALA A 132 3.81 11.49 -1.98
CA ALA A 132 4.27 10.23 -1.40
C ALA A 132 5.80 10.18 -1.27
N VAL A 133 6.28 9.33 -0.36
CA VAL A 133 7.72 9.11 -0.16
C VAL A 133 8.03 7.63 -0.41
N PHE A 134 8.98 7.37 -1.31
CA PHE A 134 9.50 6.03 -1.61
C PHE A 134 10.96 5.96 -1.14
N ASP A 135 11.14 5.81 0.18
CA ASP A 135 12.47 5.81 0.80
C ASP A 135 13.06 4.40 0.79
N ASP A 136 14.23 4.26 0.14
CA ASP A 136 14.94 2.97 -0.01
C ASP A 136 14.03 1.82 -0.53
N CYS A 137 13.19 2.13 -1.54
CA CYS A 137 12.24 1.18 -2.11
C CYS A 137 12.71 0.63 -3.46
N ASP A 138 12.57 -0.70 -3.63
CA ASP A 138 12.80 -1.37 -4.91
C ASP A 138 11.49 -1.42 -5.72
N LEU A 139 11.45 -0.71 -6.83
CA LEU A 139 10.29 -0.57 -7.72
C LEU A 139 10.45 -1.36 -9.04
N ALA A 140 11.21 -2.45 -9.03
CA ALA A 140 11.45 -3.25 -10.24
C ALA A 140 10.13 -3.75 -10.85
N GLY A 141 9.87 -3.38 -12.10
CA GLY A 141 8.65 -3.76 -12.81
C GLY A 141 7.37 -3.07 -12.34
N ALA A 142 7.43 -2.14 -11.39
CA ALA A 142 6.25 -1.37 -10.96
C ALA A 142 5.66 -0.55 -12.12
N LEU A 143 4.34 -0.56 -12.22
CA LEU A 143 3.61 0.10 -13.30
C LEU A 143 3.12 1.48 -12.86
N PHE A 144 3.53 2.49 -13.63
CA PHE A 144 3.06 3.88 -13.50
C PHE A 144 2.48 4.30 -14.85
N ASP A 145 1.17 4.25 -14.97
CA ASP A 145 0.43 4.71 -16.15
C ASP A 145 -0.69 5.66 -15.71
N GLN A 146 -0.71 6.87 -16.26
CA GLN A 146 -1.64 7.93 -15.85
C GLN A 146 -1.63 8.23 -14.35
N THR A 147 -0.52 7.92 -13.67
CA THR A 147 -0.35 8.06 -12.23
C THR A 147 0.04 9.50 -11.88
N ASN A 148 -0.54 10.03 -10.80
CA ASN A 148 -0.12 11.30 -10.24
C ASN A 148 0.91 11.08 -9.13
N VAL A 149 2.18 11.37 -9.41
CA VAL A 149 3.29 11.39 -8.44
C VAL A 149 3.85 12.80 -8.24
N SER A 150 3.03 13.83 -8.45
CA SER A 150 3.46 15.22 -8.25
C SER A 150 4.00 15.43 -6.84
N LYS A 151 5.18 16.07 -6.73
CA LYS A 151 5.90 16.32 -5.47
C LYS A 151 6.32 15.05 -4.69
N ALA A 152 6.13 13.85 -5.23
CA ALA A 152 6.61 12.63 -4.59
C ALA A 152 8.14 12.61 -4.53
N ASP A 153 8.69 11.87 -3.57
CA ASP A 153 10.12 11.74 -3.33
C ASP A 153 10.61 10.34 -3.68
N PHE A 154 11.42 10.24 -4.75
CA PHE A 154 12.03 9.01 -5.25
C PHE A 154 13.56 9.05 -5.15
N ARG A 155 14.14 9.96 -4.36
CA ARG A 155 15.60 10.18 -4.36
C ARG A 155 16.40 8.96 -3.93
N SER A 156 15.88 8.14 -3.03
CA SER A 156 16.50 6.89 -2.56
C SER A 156 15.86 5.64 -3.17
N ALA A 157 14.76 5.79 -3.92
CA ALA A 157 14.13 4.68 -4.64
C ALA A 157 14.93 4.26 -5.87
N PHE A 158 14.84 3.00 -6.25
CA PHE A 158 15.59 2.44 -7.37
C PHE A 158 14.76 1.47 -8.21
N ASN A 159 15.28 1.11 -9.39
CA ASN A 159 14.66 0.23 -10.38
C ASN A 159 13.30 0.70 -10.92
N PHE A 160 12.88 1.94 -10.67
CA PHE A 160 11.62 2.45 -11.22
C PHE A 160 11.74 2.82 -12.71
N VAL A 161 10.60 2.69 -13.40
CA VAL A 161 10.39 3.22 -14.75
C VAL A 161 9.13 4.09 -14.72
N ILE A 162 9.29 5.41 -14.85
CA ILE A 162 8.18 6.37 -14.83
C ILE A 162 8.27 7.22 -16.09
N HIS A 163 7.34 7.05 -17.02
CA HIS A 163 7.31 7.78 -18.27
C HIS A 163 6.74 9.20 -18.07
N PRO A 164 7.54 10.28 -18.25
CA PRO A 164 7.10 11.65 -17.89
C PRO A 164 5.92 12.17 -18.71
N SER A 165 5.72 11.67 -19.94
CA SER A 165 4.67 12.18 -20.83
C SER A 165 3.27 11.62 -20.52
N ILE A 166 3.17 10.51 -19.80
CA ILE A 166 1.88 9.89 -19.43
C ILE A 166 1.57 10.00 -17.96
N ASN A 167 2.53 10.43 -17.13
CA ASN A 167 2.37 10.56 -15.69
C ASN A 167 2.49 12.02 -15.23
N GLN A 168 1.86 12.37 -14.13
CA GLN A 168 1.98 13.70 -13.54
C GLN A 168 3.15 13.71 -12.54
N ILE A 169 4.31 14.24 -12.99
CA ILE A 169 5.56 14.24 -12.19
C ILE A 169 5.97 15.64 -11.72
N LYS A 170 5.09 16.64 -11.77
CA LYS A 170 5.42 18.03 -11.42
C LYS A 170 6.01 18.13 -10.02
N LYS A 171 7.24 18.65 -9.91
CA LYS A 171 7.99 18.80 -8.66
C LYS A 171 8.31 17.47 -7.94
N ALA A 172 8.14 16.32 -8.56
CA ALA A 172 8.68 15.08 -8.03
C ALA A 172 10.22 15.16 -7.96
N LYS A 173 10.80 14.48 -6.97
CA LYS A 173 12.23 14.53 -6.69
C LYS A 173 12.86 13.18 -7.04
N PHE A 174 13.93 13.23 -7.79
CA PHE A 174 14.71 12.07 -8.22
C PHE A 174 16.19 12.29 -7.91
N SER A 175 16.95 11.23 -7.69
CA SER A 175 18.42 11.29 -7.68
C SER A 175 18.98 11.33 -9.11
N PRO A 176 20.22 11.79 -9.31
CA PRO A 176 20.88 11.68 -10.61
C PRO A 176 20.93 10.24 -11.14
N ASP A 177 21.15 9.27 -10.28
CA ASP A 177 21.22 7.83 -10.64
C ASP A 177 19.87 7.28 -11.09
N GLY A 178 18.75 7.85 -10.61
CA GLY A 178 17.39 7.46 -10.99
C GLY A 178 16.91 8.02 -12.34
N LEU A 179 17.64 8.95 -12.96
CA LEU A 179 17.18 9.60 -14.21
C LEU A 179 17.02 8.64 -15.37
N ALA A 180 17.79 7.55 -15.41
CA ALA A 180 17.63 6.51 -16.43
C ALA A 180 16.20 5.94 -16.47
N GLY A 181 15.55 5.78 -15.30
CA GLY A 181 14.18 5.29 -15.18
C GLY A 181 13.12 6.25 -15.77
N LEU A 182 13.43 7.55 -15.90
CA LEU A 182 12.55 8.52 -16.56
C LEU A 182 12.73 8.55 -18.08
N LEU A 183 13.87 8.08 -18.58
CA LEU A 183 14.27 8.18 -19.98
C LEU A 183 14.08 6.88 -20.76
N GLN A 184 13.86 5.77 -20.08
CA GLN A 184 13.78 4.44 -20.69
C GLN A 184 12.69 4.34 -21.77
N GLY A 185 11.56 5.04 -21.59
CA GLY A 185 10.46 5.06 -22.56
C GLY A 185 10.76 5.80 -23.89
N PHE A 186 11.88 6.54 -24.00
CA PHE A 186 12.23 7.30 -25.19
C PHE A 186 13.13 6.53 -26.17
N GLY A 187 13.52 5.28 -25.87
CA GLY A 187 14.35 4.46 -26.76
C GLY A 187 15.76 5.00 -26.98
N ILE A 188 16.28 5.80 -26.05
CA ILE A 188 17.62 6.38 -26.10
C ILE A 188 18.64 5.49 -25.40
N THR A 189 19.91 5.58 -25.81
CA THR A 189 21.00 4.91 -25.11
C THR A 189 21.69 5.92 -24.19
N ILE A 190 21.87 5.54 -22.93
CA ILE A 190 22.61 6.32 -21.93
C ILE A 190 23.95 5.62 -21.76
N GLY A 191 25.07 6.32 -22.08
CA GLY A 191 26.43 5.79 -21.97
C GLY A 191 27.19 6.38 -20.80
#